data_1fa6def042bb9ba448128fc13440210f
#
_entry.id   1fa6def042bb9ba448128fc13440210f
#
_cell.length_a   1.000
_cell.length_b   1.000
_cell.length_c   1.000
_cell.angle_alpha   90.00
_cell.angle_beta   90.00
_cell.angle_gamma   90.00
#
_symmetry.space_group_name_H-M   'P 1'
#
loop_
_entity.id
_entity.type
_entity.pdbx_description
1 polymer ?
#
loop_
_entity_poly.entity_id
_entity_poly.type
_entity_poly.pdbx_seq_one_letter_code
_entity_poly.pdbx_strand_id
1 'polypeptide(L)'
;MITIAGAGLAGLACAYELAQRGAAVRIYERATEIGAGSVSRYAGGMLAPWCERESAEEEVITLGGRAIDWWAKVTSVHRRGTLVVAPPRDRAEITRFARRTTQYRRVDGPEIAELEPALAGRFSQALFFDQEAHLDPRRAIRDLAAAVSALGVEICLGTDAPGAVDLDCRGIAAAGQLADLRPVRGEMAILHCPEVKISRTLRLLHPRMPLYLVPRGDGRFMIGGTMIESTSARAITLRSLSELLNAAFTLHPGFAEASVVETGAGLRPAFPDNLPRLHQDGGTLFLNGLYRHGFLLAPAMAQQVANRLRPETQDENHRERQTA
;
A
#
# COMPACT_ATOMS: atom_id res chain seq x y z
N MET A 1 19.62 -22.32 2.42
CA MET A 1 19.52 -20.86 2.40
C MET A 1 18.56 -20.50 1.28
N ILE A 2 17.54 -19.71 1.57
CA ILE A 2 16.54 -19.26 0.58
C ILE A 2 17.02 -17.96 -0.04
N THR A 3 17.00 -17.91 -1.36
CA THR A 3 17.44 -16.73 -2.14
C THR A 3 16.24 -15.98 -2.71
N ILE A 4 16.21 -14.66 -2.55
CA ILE A 4 15.10 -13.79 -2.99
C ILE A 4 15.64 -12.73 -3.96
N ALA A 5 14.99 -12.56 -5.11
CA ALA A 5 15.23 -11.46 -6.03
C ALA A 5 14.27 -10.31 -5.78
N GLY A 6 14.81 -9.11 -5.47
CA GLY A 6 14.08 -7.87 -5.21
C GLY A 6 13.87 -7.59 -3.72
N ALA A 7 14.46 -6.47 -3.23
CA ALA A 7 14.24 -5.91 -1.88
C ALA A 7 13.15 -4.83 -1.86
N GLY A 8 12.15 -4.99 -2.70
CA GLY A 8 10.92 -4.21 -2.63
C GLY A 8 10.01 -4.69 -1.50
N LEU A 9 8.81 -4.13 -1.43
CA LEU A 9 7.81 -4.45 -0.40
C LEU A 9 7.54 -5.96 -0.28
N ALA A 10 7.31 -6.66 -1.40
CA ALA A 10 7.02 -8.09 -1.39
C ALA A 10 8.20 -8.93 -0.90
N GLY A 11 9.41 -8.68 -1.44
CA GLY A 11 10.60 -9.45 -1.06
C GLY A 11 10.98 -9.26 0.40
N LEU A 12 10.92 -8.03 0.92
CA LEU A 12 11.19 -7.76 2.33
C LEU A 12 10.15 -8.41 3.25
N ALA A 13 8.85 -8.37 2.91
CA ALA A 13 7.81 -9.02 3.69
C ALA A 13 7.99 -10.55 3.71
N CYS A 14 8.32 -11.15 2.56
CA CYS A 14 8.61 -12.59 2.48
C CYS A 14 9.85 -12.96 3.30
N ALA A 15 10.92 -12.18 3.20
CA ALA A 15 12.13 -12.41 3.96
C ALA A 15 11.87 -12.34 5.47
N TYR A 16 11.05 -11.37 5.91
CA TYR A 16 10.64 -11.25 7.30
C TYR A 16 9.92 -12.51 7.80
N GLU A 17 8.89 -12.97 7.10
CA GLU A 17 8.13 -14.16 7.48
C GLU A 17 8.99 -15.44 7.46
N LEU A 18 9.86 -15.60 6.46
CA LEU A 18 10.77 -16.74 6.34
C LEU A 18 11.81 -16.75 7.48
N ALA A 19 12.40 -15.58 7.77
CA ALA A 19 13.40 -15.46 8.82
C ALA A 19 12.79 -15.67 10.22
N GLN A 20 11.55 -15.20 10.46
CA GLN A 20 10.80 -15.47 11.69
C GLN A 20 10.58 -17.00 11.91
N ARG A 21 10.55 -17.80 10.85
CA ARG A 21 10.48 -19.26 10.90
C ARG A 21 11.84 -19.93 10.91
N GLY A 22 12.92 -19.21 11.20
CA GLY A 22 14.28 -19.72 11.29
C GLY A 22 14.92 -20.11 9.96
N ALA A 23 14.39 -19.63 8.82
CA ALA A 23 15.05 -19.85 7.54
C ALA A 23 16.25 -18.91 7.37
N ALA A 24 17.39 -19.45 6.88
CA ALA A 24 18.47 -18.62 6.38
C ALA A 24 18.07 -18.03 5.03
N VAL A 25 18.05 -16.68 4.92
CA VAL A 25 17.58 -15.94 3.75
C VAL A 25 18.63 -14.97 3.25
N ARG A 26 18.74 -14.81 1.93
CA ARG A 26 19.53 -13.78 1.27
C ARG A 26 18.69 -13.09 0.20
N ILE A 27 18.74 -11.74 0.17
CA ILE A 27 18.02 -10.92 -0.80
C ILE A 27 19.03 -10.25 -1.74
N TYR A 28 18.72 -10.24 -3.03
CA TYR A 28 19.46 -9.50 -4.06
C TYR A 28 18.61 -8.33 -4.56
N GLU A 29 19.20 -7.12 -4.59
CA GLU A 29 18.51 -5.91 -5.04
C GLU A 29 19.45 -5.09 -5.93
N ARG A 30 18.99 -4.78 -7.13
CA ARG A 30 19.75 -4.01 -8.11
C ARG A 30 19.97 -2.56 -7.68
N ALA A 31 19.01 -1.98 -6.96
CA ALA A 31 19.17 -0.62 -6.45
C ALA A 31 20.24 -0.59 -5.34
N THR A 32 20.97 0.52 -5.26
CA THR A 32 22.02 0.74 -4.24
C THR A 32 21.48 1.19 -2.89
N GLU A 33 20.17 1.49 -2.83
CA GLU A 33 19.48 1.92 -1.61
C GLU A 33 18.15 1.21 -1.45
N ILE A 34 17.77 0.91 -0.22
CA ILE A 34 16.48 0.28 0.14
C ILE A 34 15.31 1.14 -0.36
N GLY A 35 14.44 0.52 -1.13
CA GLY A 35 13.22 1.13 -1.64
C GLY A 35 13.40 2.09 -2.83
N ALA A 36 14.64 2.44 -3.22
CA ALA A 36 14.88 3.38 -4.33
C ALA A 36 14.29 2.88 -5.66
N GLY A 37 14.43 1.58 -5.97
CA GLY A 37 13.88 0.94 -7.16
C GLY A 37 12.42 0.53 -7.05
N SER A 38 11.81 0.62 -5.87
CA SER A 38 10.45 0.10 -5.62
C SER A 38 9.37 1.13 -5.93
N VAL A 39 8.37 0.73 -6.74
CA VAL A 39 7.17 1.55 -6.96
C VAL A 39 6.40 1.81 -5.66
N SER A 40 6.54 0.97 -4.65
CA SER A 40 5.87 1.08 -3.35
C SER A 40 6.24 2.36 -2.59
N ARG A 41 7.37 3.02 -2.91
CA ARG A 41 7.74 4.33 -2.33
C ARG A 41 6.76 5.46 -2.65
N TYR A 42 5.97 5.29 -3.72
CA TYR A 42 4.95 6.24 -4.17
C TYR A 42 3.53 5.89 -3.71
N ALA A 43 3.38 4.82 -2.93
CA ALA A 43 2.08 4.38 -2.44
C ALA A 43 1.48 5.33 -1.39
N GLY A 44 0.17 5.28 -1.23
CA GLY A 44 -0.54 5.96 -0.14
C GLY A 44 -0.27 5.37 1.23
N GLY A 45 0.04 4.07 1.31
CA GLY A 45 0.24 3.39 2.59
C GLY A 45 -1.04 3.17 3.39
N MET A 46 -2.17 3.14 2.71
CA MET A 46 -3.46 2.87 3.33
C MET A 46 -3.59 1.39 3.67
N LEU A 47 -4.07 1.11 4.87
CA LEU A 47 -4.47 -0.20 5.37
C LEU A 47 -5.99 -0.15 5.54
N ALA A 48 -6.70 -0.17 4.39
CA ALA A 48 -8.08 0.25 4.25
C ALA A 48 -8.93 -0.79 3.47
N PRO A 49 -9.09 -2.02 3.97
CA PRO A 49 -9.74 -3.09 3.23
C PRO A 49 -11.19 -2.75 2.88
N TRP A 50 -11.93 -2.16 3.81
CA TRP A 50 -13.35 -1.87 3.63
C TRP A 50 -13.60 -0.74 2.65
N CYS A 51 -12.73 0.28 2.66
CA CYS A 51 -12.76 1.38 1.70
C CYS A 51 -12.40 0.92 0.28
N GLU A 52 -11.55 -0.10 0.13
CA GLU A 52 -11.18 -0.69 -1.15
C GLU A 52 -12.26 -1.64 -1.71
N ARG A 53 -13.10 -2.24 -0.86
CA ARG A 53 -14.17 -3.18 -1.25
C ARG A 53 -15.10 -2.64 -2.32
N GLU A 54 -15.28 -1.34 -2.41
CA GLU A 54 -16.13 -0.70 -3.41
C GLU A 54 -15.74 -1.09 -4.85
N SER A 55 -14.47 -1.37 -5.08
CA SER A 55 -13.91 -1.63 -6.40
C SER A 55 -12.88 -2.77 -6.44
N ALA A 56 -12.72 -3.50 -5.35
CA ALA A 56 -11.80 -4.62 -5.24
C ALA A 56 -12.56 -5.93 -4.97
N GLU A 57 -11.96 -7.04 -5.36
CA GLU A 57 -12.48 -8.38 -5.12
C GLU A 57 -12.49 -8.71 -3.61
N GLU A 58 -13.33 -9.65 -3.18
CA GLU A 58 -13.49 -10.06 -1.77
C GLU A 58 -12.19 -10.61 -1.18
N GLU A 59 -11.31 -11.19 -2.01
CA GLU A 59 -10.00 -11.68 -1.62
C GLU A 59 -9.12 -10.56 -1.06
N VAL A 60 -9.23 -9.34 -1.57
CA VAL A 60 -8.47 -8.18 -1.07
C VAL A 60 -8.84 -7.87 0.38
N ILE A 61 -10.13 -8.01 0.73
CA ILE A 61 -10.60 -7.78 2.09
C ILE A 61 -10.11 -8.88 3.02
N THR A 62 -10.29 -10.13 2.61
CA THR A 62 -9.88 -11.30 3.39
C THR A 62 -8.38 -11.31 3.66
N LEU A 63 -7.56 -11.08 2.62
CA LEU A 63 -6.11 -11.01 2.75
C LEU A 63 -5.66 -9.77 3.53
N GLY A 64 -6.36 -8.65 3.39
CA GLY A 64 -6.04 -7.39 4.05
C GLY A 64 -6.37 -7.32 5.53
N GLY A 65 -7.22 -8.22 6.04
CA GLY A 65 -7.80 -8.12 7.39
C GLY A 65 -6.79 -8.10 8.54
N ARG A 66 -5.59 -8.68 8.35
CA ARG A 66 -4.52 -8.72 9.37
C ARG A 66 -3.39 -7.72 9.13
N ALA A 67 -3.48 -6.90 8.09
CA ALA A 67 -2.37 -6.03 7.70
C ALA A 67 -1.99 -5.02 8.78
N ILE A 68 -2.98 -4.41 9.45
CA ILE A 68 -2.77 -3.40 10.48
C ILE A 68 -1.93 -3.96 11.64
N ASP A 69 -2.29 -5.12 12.15
CA ASP A 69 -1.60 -5.75 13.29
C ASP A 69 -0.23 -6.30 12.90
N TRP A 70 -0.10 -6.77 11.68
CA TRP A 70 1.19 -7.19 11.15
C TRP A 70 2.17 -6.01 11.04
N TRP A 71 1.73 -4.91 10.42
CA TRP A 71 2.57 -3.72 10.28
C TRP A 71 2.90 -3.06 11.62
N ALA A 72 2.01 -3.11 12.59
CA ALA A 72 2.25 -2.56 13.93
C ALA A 72 3.42 -3.22 14.67
N LYS A 73 3.81 -4.44 14.28
CA LYS A 73 5.01 -5.13 14.80
C LYS A 73 6.31 -4.59 14.20
N VAL A 74 6.23 -3.92 13.06
CA VAL A 74 7.39 -3.53 12.24
C VAL A 74 7.59 -2.02 12.23
N THR A 75 6.52 -1.24 12.13
CA THR A 75 6.58 0.21 11.96
C THR A 75 5.41 0.92 12.62
N SER A 76 5.47 2.25 12.67
CA SER A 76 4.35 3.06 13.19
C SER A 76 3.14 2.99 12.27
N VAL A 77 1.98 2.61 12.82
CA VAL A 77 0.69 2.57 12.14
C VAL A 77 -0.26 3.59 12.78
N HIS A 78 -0.82 4.47 11.96
CA HIS A 78 -1.77 5.49 12.39
C HIS A 78 -3.21 4.96 12.30
N ARG A 79 -3.74 4.47 13.43
CA ARG A 79 -5.12 3.94 13.55
C ARG A 79 -6.11 5.08 13.74
N ARG A 80 -6.31 5.90 12.71
CA ARG A 80 -7.19 7.09 12.73
C ARG A 80 -8.48 6.91 11.93
N GLY A 81 -8.64 5.77 11.26
CA GLY A 81 -9.74 5.53 10.34
C GLY A 81 -9.60 6.26 9.01
N THR A 82 -10.57 6.05 8.14
CA THR A 82 -10.68 6.71 6.84
C THR A 82 -12.02 7.44 6.75
N LEU A 83 -12.02 8.70 6.30
CA LEU A 83 -13.23 9.44 5.93
C LEU A 83 -13.40 9.43 4.42
N VAL A 84 -14.54 8.93 3.96
CA VAL A 84 -14.97 8.98 2.56
C VAL A 84 -15.92 10.15 2.38
N VAL A 85 -15.53 11.12 1.56
CA VAL A 85 -16.29 12.36 1.32
C VAL A 85 -16.56 12.55 -0.17
N ALA A 86 -17.59 13.31 -0.50
CA ALA A 86 -17.89 13.72 -1.86
C ALA A 86 -18.16 15.23 -1.91
N PRO A 87 -17.83 15.92 -3.03
CA PRO A 87 -18.22 17.29 -3.22
C PRO A 87 -19.75 17.46 -3.07
N PRO A 88 -20.25 18.63 -2.66
CA PRO A 88 -21.70 18.86 -2.45
C PRO A 88 -22.57 18.49 -3.66
N ARG A 89 -22.07 18.74 -4.88
CA ARG A 89 -22.75 18.39 -6.14
C ARG A 89 -22.83 16.88 -6.40
N ASP A 90 -21.88 16.10 -5.84
CA ASP A 90 -21.74 14.66 -6.09
C ASP A 90 -22.18 13.84 -4.85
N ARG A 91 -23.03 14.39 -3.99
CA ARG A 91 -23.50 13.79 -2.73
C ARG A 91 -24.09 12.39 -2.90
N ALA A 92 -24.73 12.12 -4.06
CA ALA A 92 -25.29 10.82 -4.37
C ALA A 92 -24.23 9.70 -4.43
N GLU A 93 -22.96 10.04 -4.71
CA GLU A 93 -21.87 9.08 -4.76
C GLU A 93 -21.59 8.44 -3.39
N ILE A 94 -21.83 9.16 -2.28
CA ILE A 94 -21.73 8.59 -0.93
C ILE A 94 -22.68 7.41 -0.77
N THR A 95 -23.93 7.55 -1.25
CA THR A 95 -24.93 6.47 -1.16
C THR A 95 -24.57 5.31 -2.09
N ARG A 96 -24.07 5.61 -3.30
CA ARG A 96 -23.62 4.58 -4.24
C ARG A 96 -22.45 3.80 -3.66
N PHE A 97 -21.44 4.48 -3.12
CA PHE A 97 -20.29 3.89 -2.46
C PHE A 97 -20.70 2.99 -1.29
N ALA A 98 -21.58 3.47 -0.42
CA ALA A 98 -22.07 2.76 0.75
C ALA A 98 -22.77 1.42 0.43
N ARG A 99 -23.38 1.28 -0.75
CA ARG A 99 -24.01 0.02 -1.19
C ARG A 99 -23.01 -1.06 -1.59
N ARG A 100 -21.75 -0.69 -1.84
CA ARG A 100 -20.70 -1.59 -2.33
C ARG A 100 -19.70 -1.99 -1.27
N THR A 101 -19.87 -1.48 -0.04
CA THR A 101 -18.95 -1.75 1.07
C THR A 101 -19.70 -1.94 2.38
N THR A 102 -18.96 -2.31 3.43
CA THR A 102 -19.48 -2.55 4.78
C THR A 102 -18.54 -1.96 5.82
N GLN A 103 -18.83 -2.15 7.12
CA GLN A 103 -17.96 -1.73 8.23
C GLN A 103 -17.70 -0.22 8.28
N TYR A 104 -18.68 0.56 7.90
CA TYR A 104 -18.65 2.02 8.01
C TYR A 104 -19.76 2.54 8.92
N ARG A 105 -19.56 3.71 9.46
CA ARG A 105 -20.56 4.54 10.11
C ARG A 105 -20.86 5.74 9.21
N ARG A 106 -22.15 6.08 9.04
CA ARG A 106 -22.53 7.37 8.43
C ARG A 106 -22.32 8.46 9.46
N VAL A 107 -21.69 9.55 9.06
CA VAL A 107 -21.44 10.71 9.90
C VAL A 107 -21.96 11.97 9.22
N ASP A 108 -22.54 12.86 10.02
CA ASP A 108 -23.04 14.16 9.57
C ASP A 108 -21.97 15.28 9.70
N GLY A 109 -22.36 16.52 9.37
CA GLY A 109 -21.43 17.66 9.40
C GLY A 109 -20.81 17.95 10.77
N PRO A 110 -21.58 18.00 11.86
CA PRO A 110 -21.06 18.09 13.23
C PRO A 110 -20.07 16.99 13.58
N GLU A 111 -20.42 15.73 13.33
CA GLU A 111 -19.54 14.59 13.60
C GLU A 111 -18.25 14.63 12.74
N ILE A 112 -18.33 15.08 11.49
CA ILE A 112 -17.14 15.31 10.65
C ILE A 112 -16.23 16.37 11.27
N ALA A 113 -16.79 17.45 11.82
CA ALA A 113 -16.01 18.49 12.47
C ALA A 113 -15.36 18.03 13.77
N GLU A 114 -15.99 17.11 14.52
CA GLU A 114 -15.38 16.44 15.68
C GLU A 114 -14.22 15.53 15.27
N LEU A 115 -14.41 14.74 14.22
CA LEU A 115 -13.38 13.83 13.71
C LEU A 115 -12.20 14.56 13.08
N GLU A 116 -12.45 15.58 12.27
CA GLU A 116 -11.47 16.42 11.57
C GLU A 116 -11.89 17.89 11.59
N PRO A 117 -11.49 18.67 12.59
CA PRO A 117 -11.89 20.09 12.73
C PRO A 117 -11.59 20.94 11.50
N ALA A 118 -10.54 20.61 10.75
CA ALA A 118 -10.22 21.28 9.49
C ALA A 118 -11.30 21.11 8.42
N LEU A 119 -12.19 20.12 8.54
CA LEU A 119 -13.28 19.89 7.59
C LEU A 119 -14.63 20.48 8.05
N ALA A 120 -14.67 21.22 9.15
CA ALA A 120 -15.89 21.85 9.67
C ALA A 120 -16.62 22.66 8.60
N GLY A 121 -17.91 22.40 8.41
CA GLY A 121 -18.77 23.10 7.46
C GLY A 121 -18.53 22.76 5.98
N ARG A 122 -17.57 21.88 5.65
CA ARG A 122 -17.23 21.56 4.26
C ARG A 122 -18.06 20.43 3.66
N PHE A 123 -18.35 19.44 4.45
CA PHE A 123 -19.12 18.27 4.03
C PHE A 123 -20.31 18.09 4.99
N SER A 124 -21.49 17.82 4.45
CA SER A 124 -22.69 17.58 5.23
C SER A 124 -22.88 16.11 5.63
N GLN A 125 -22.17 15.22 4.99
CA GLN A 125 -22.17 13.77 5.28
C GLN A 125 -20.90 13.12 4.78
N ALA A 126 -20.49 12.04 5.44
CA ALA A 126 -19.37 11.18 5.05
C ALA A 126 -19.64 9.72 5.48
N LEU A 127 -18.77 8.81 5.04
CA LEU A 127 -18.67 7.47 5.63
C LEU A 127 -17.35 7.41 6.41
N PHE A 128 -17.44 6.97 7.65
CA PHE A 128 -16.27 6.80 8.50
C PHE A 128 -16.00 5.32 8.75
N PHE A 129 -14.79 4.89 8.38
CA PHE A 129 -14.25 3.55 8.57
C PHE A 129 -13.26 3.60 9.73
N ASP A 130 -13.73 3.36 10.95
CA ASP A 130 -12.96 3.51 12.19
C ASP A 130 -11.85 2.46 12.36
N GLN A 131 -12.04 1.27 11.78
CA GLN A 131 -11.09 0.15 11.86
C GLN A 131 -9.94 0.25 10.86
N GLU A 132 -9.91 1.28 10.01
CA GLU A 132 -8.87 1.46 9.02
C GLU A 132 -7.71 2.29 9.57
N ALA A 133 -6.57 2.18 8.89
CA ALA A 133 -5.34 2.84 9.28
C ALA A 133 -4.51 3.26 8.07
N HIS A 134 -3.43 3.97 8.33
CA HIS A 134 -2.40 4.24 7.33
C HIS A 134 -1.01 4.22 7.96
N LEU A 135 0.00 4.14 7.10
CA LEU A 135 1.41 4.22 7.46
C LEU A 135 2.16 5.08 6.44
N ASP A 136 3.39 5.48 6.77
CA ASP A 136 4.30 6.06 5.79
C ASP A 136 5.02 4.94 5.02
N PRO A 137 4.80 4.80 3.70
CA PRO A 137 5.40 3.73 2.89
C PRO A 137 6.92 3.67 2.93
N ARG A 138 7.57 4.82 2.92
CA ARG A 138 9.04 4.89 2.88
C ARG A 138 9.64 4.51 4.20
N ARG A 139 9.03 4.98 5.29
CA ARG A 139 9.40 4.57 6.65
C ARG A 139 9.18 3.07 6.83
N ALA A 140 8.00 2.57 6.45
CA ALA A 140 7.65 1.16 6.58
C ALA A 140 8.62 0.23 5.83
N ILE A 141 9.05 0.60 4.62
CA ILE A 141 10.06 -0.17 3.86
C ILE A 141 11.41 -0.16 4.58
N ARG A 142 11.85 0.99 5.10
CA ARG A 142 13.13 1.06 5.86
C ARG A 142 13.07 0.27 7.16
N ASP A 143 11.99 0.43 7.93
CA ASP A 143 11.78 -0.26 9.19
C ASP A 143 11.71 -1.78 8.97
N LEU A 144 11.04 -2.23 7.90
CA LEU A 144 10.97 -3.63 7.52
C LEU A 144 12.36 -4.18 7.11
N ALA A 145 13.12 -3.44 6.34
CA ALA A 145 14.48 -3.84 5.98
C ALA A 145 15.39 -3.94 7.22
N ALA A 146 15.27 -3.01 8.17
CA ALA A 146 15.99 -3.07 9.43
C ALA A 146 15.59 -4.29 10.27
N ALA A 147 14.29 -4.60 10.35
CA ALA A 147 13.79 -5.78 11.04
C ALA A 147 14.28 -7.08 10.40
N VAL A 148 14.29 -7.14 9.07
CA VAL A 148 14.81 -8.28 8.29
C VAL A 148 16.30 -8.47 8.55
N SER A 149 17.10 -7.40 8.54
CA SER A 149 18.53 -7.45 8.85
C SER A 149 18.81 -7.88 10.29
N ALA A 150 17.98 -7.43 11.26
CA ALA A 150 18.09 -7.83 12.65
C ALA A 150 17.83 -9.34 12.87
N LEU A 151 17.08 -9.97 11.96
CA LEU A 151 16.86 -11.44 11.94
C LEU A 151 17.99 -12.19 11.23
N GLY A 152 19.09 -11.54 10.87
CA GLY A 152 20.25 -12.16 10.24
C GLY A 152 20.13 -12.37 8.73
N VAL A 153 19.14 -11.76 8.07
CA VAL A 153 19.03 -11.82 6.61
C VAL A 153 20.04 -10.88 5.97
N GLU A 154 20.78 -11.38 5.00
CA GLU A 154 21.72 -10.62 4.19
C GLU A 154 20.98 -9.93 3.04
N ILE A 155 21.12 -8.60 2.92
CA ILE A 155 20.57 -7.81 1.80
C ILE A 155 21.72 -7.30 0.94
N CYS A 156 21.90 -7.88 -0.25
CA CYS A 156 22.92 -7.51 -1.23
C CYS A 156 22.40 -6.41 -2.14
N LEU A 157 22.67 -5.14 -1.79
CA LEU A 157 22.31 -3.99 -2.60
C LEU A 157 23.28 -3.78 -3.77
N GLY A 158 22.83 -3.12 -4.85
CA GLY A 158 23.62 -2.88 -6.06
C GLY A 158 23.99 -4.18 -6.79
N THR A 159 23.28 -5.27 -6.54
CA THR A 159 23.63 -6.61 -7.01
C THR A 159 22.44 -7.24 -7.74
N ASP A 160 22.67 -7.70 -8.96
CA ASP A 160 21.70 -8.49 -9.68
C ASP A 160 21.54 -9.87 -9.04
N ALA A 161 20.32 -10.38 -9.04
CA ALA A 161 20.07 -11.73 -8.58
C ALA A 161 20.75 -12.75 -9.49
N PRO A 162 21.24 -13.89 -8.96
CA PRO A 162 21.74 -15.00 -9.79
C PRO A 162 20.62 -15.49 -10.73
N GLY A 163 21.03 -16.22 -11.79
CA GLY A 163 20.09 -16.65 -12.81
C GLY A 163 18.92 -17.53 -12.29
N ALA A 164 19.15 -18.26 -11.18
CA ALA A 164 18.12 -19.03 -10.48
C ALA A 164 18.03 -18.55 -9.03
N VAL A 165 16.81 -18.28 -8.56
CA VAL A 165 16.47 -17.92 -7.18
C VAL A 165 15.29 -18.75 -6.71
N ASP A 166 15.16 -18.93 -5.40
CA ASP A 166 14.02 -19.65 -4.84
C ASP A 166 12.73 -18.81 -4.91
N LEU A 167 12.85 -17.47 -4.77
CA LEU A 167 11.71 -16.56 -4.79
C LEU A 167 12.02 -15.30 -5.62
N ASP A 168 11.15 -14.98 -6.58
CA ASP A 168 11.21 -13.74 -7.37
C ASP A 168 10.11 -12.76 -6.95
N CYS A 169 10.51 -11.59 -6.45
CA CYS A 169 9.65 -10.49 -6.02
C CYS A 169 9.98 -9.17 -6.75
N ARG A 170 10.53 -9.21 -7.97
CA ARG A 170 10.99 -8.04 -8.73
C ARG A 170 9.87 -7.18 -9.34
N GLY A 171 8.61 -7.49 -9.03
CA GLY A 171 7.48 -6.71 -9.54
C GLY A 171 7.43 -6.68 -11.06
N ILE A 172 7.24 -5.49 -11.66
CA ILE A 172 7.10 -5.38 -13.12
C ILE A 172 8.34 -5.84 -13.89
N ALA A 173 9.51 -5.89 -13.26
CA ALA A 173 10.72 -6.42 -13.91
C ALA A 173 10.65 -7.92 -14.22
N ALA A 174 9.71 -8.65 -13.63
CA ALA A 174 9.44 -10.06 -13.92
C ALA A 174 8.43 -10.29 -15.07
N ALA A 175 7.96 -9.22 -15.75
CA ALA A 175 6.94 -9.34 -16.80
C ALA A 175 7.35 -10.24 -17.98
N GLY A 176 8.66 -10.39 -18.24
CA GLY A 176 9.14 -11.30 -19.28
C GLY A 176 9.01 -12.80 -18.92
N GLN A 177 8.80 -13.12 -17.65
CA GLN A 177 8.66 -14.49 -17.12
C GLN A 177 7.23 -14.81 -16.67
N LEU A 178 6.41 -13.81 -16.46
CA LEU A 178 5.02 -13.97 -16.02
C LEU A 178 4.07 -13.54 -17.13
N ALA A 179 3.44 -14.49 -17.77
CA ALA A 179 2.37 -14.22 -18.73
C ALA A 179 1.27 -13.38 -18.04
N ASP A 180 0.64 -12.48 -18.78
CA ASP A 180 -0.44 -11.60 -18.33
C ASP A 180 -0.07 -10.54 -17.28
N LEU A 181 1.18 -10.48 -16.82
CA LEU A 181 1.61 -9.41 -15.94
C LEU A 181 1.73 -8.09 -16.71
N ARG A 182 0.87 -7.12 -16.37
CA ARG A 182 0.79 -5.83 -17.05
C ARG A 182 1.17 -4.67 -16.12
N PRO A 183 1.73 -3.58 -16.67
CA PRO A 183 1.99 -2.39 -15.91
C PRO A 183 0.75 -1.50 -15.83
N VAL A 184 0.39 -1.06 -14.63
CA VAL A 184 -0.59 0.01 -14.41
C VAL A 184 0.12 1.21 -13.80
N ARG A 185 0.18 2.30 -14.56
CA ARG A 185 0.84 3.52 -14.14
C ARG A 185 0.05 4.21 -13.03
N GLY A 186 0.75 4.55 -11.95
CA GLY A 186 0.23 5.35 -10.85
C GLY A 186 1.06 6.61 -10.62
N GLU A 187 0.40 7.73 -10.39
CA GLU A 187 1.03 9.03 -10.19
C GLU A 187 0.52 9.66 -8.91
N MET A 188 1.38 10.41 -8.22
CA MET A 188 1.09 11.06 -6.96
C MET A 188 1.86 12.37 -6.82
N ALA A 189 1.44 13.20 -5.86
CA ALA A 189 2.19 14.35 -5.40
C ALA A 189 2.28 14.37 -3.87
N ILE A 190 3.36 14.93 -3.34
CA ILE A 190 3.48 15.32 -1.93
C ILE A 190 3.31 16.83 -1.85
N LEU A 191 2.34 17.24 -1.03
CA LEU A 191 2.06 18.63 -0.72
C LEU A 191 2.62 18.96 0.66
N HIS A 192 3.11 20.17 0.84
CA HIS A 192 3.45 20.74 2.15
C HIS A 192 2.53 21.94 2.41
N CYS A 193 1.71 21.83 3.45
CA CYS A 193 0.73 22.81 3.88
C CYS A 193 0.56 22.70 5.40
N PRO A 194 1.45 23.31 6.19
CA PRO A 194 1.44 23.16 7.65
C PRO A 194 0.23 23.83 8.32
N GLU A 195 -0.47 24.70 7.63
CA GLU A 195 -1.69 25.36 8.11
C GLU A 195 -2.90 24.42 8.13
N VAL A 196 -2.93 23.43 7.23
CA VAL A 196 -4.01 22.44 7.17
C VAL A 196 -3.70 21.28 8.14
N LYS A 197 -4.61 21.04 9.08
CA LYS A 197 -4.44 20.02 10.12
C LYS A 197 -5.40 18.85 9.89
N ILE A 198 -5.04 17.93 8.99
CA ILE A 198 -5.76 16.68 8.73
C ILE A 198 -4.94 15.52 9.29
N SER A 199 -5.57 14.68 10.11
CA SER A 199 -4.90 13.62 10.88
C SER A 199 -5.15 12.21 10.37
N ARG A 200 -6.13 12.03 9.48
CA ARG A 200 -6.55 10.73 8.93
C ARG A 200 -6.57 10.72 7.42
N THR A 201 -6.66 9.53 6.85
CA THR A 201 -6.87 9.36 5.42
C THR A 201 -8.23 9.92 5.02
N LEU A 202 -8.24 10.74 3.98
CA LEU A 202 -9.46 11.17 3.30
C LEU A 202 -9.54 10.51 1.94
N ARG A 203 -10.68 9.91 1.61
CA ARG A 203 -11.01 9.46 0.26
C ARG A 203 -12.03 10.42 -0.34
N LEU A 204 -11.64 11.13 -1.39
CA LEU A 204 -12.55 11.94 -2.17
C LEU A 204 -13.17 11.06 -3.26
N LEU A 205 -14.50 10.95 -3.27
CA LEU A 205 -15.20 10.32 -4.37
C LEU A 205 -15.14 11.21 -5.60
N HIS A 206 -14.49 10.70 -6.62
CA HIS A 206 -14.27 11.39 -7.90
C HIS A 206 -14.73 10.48 -9.04
N PRO A 207 -15.41 11.03 -10.09
CA PRO A 207 -16.03 10.22 -11.14
C PRO A 207 -15.06 9.34 -11.93
N ARG A 208 -13.79 9.71 -12.01
CA ARG A 208 -12.79 9.07 -12.87
C ARG A 208 -11.78 8.20 -12.13
N MET A 209 -11.50 8.47 -10.87
CA MET A 209 -10.48 7.74 -10.11
C MET A 209 -10.70 7.87 -8.61
N PRO A 210 -10.31 6.86 -7.81
CA PRO A 210 -10.25 7.01 -6.36
C PRO A 210 -9.11 7.95 -6.00
N LEU A 211 -9.41 9.03 -5.29
CA LEU A 211 -8.43 9.98 -4.81
C LEU A 211 -8.30 9.90 -3.29
N TYR A 212 -7.07 9.81 -2.84
CA TYR A 212 -6.73 9.76 -1.43
C TYR A 212 -5.82 10.91 -1.05
N LEU A 213 -6.10 11.55 0.07
CA LEU A 213 -5.19 12.44 0.78
C LEU A 213 -4.74 11.71 2.04
N VAL A 214 -3.44 11.48 2.17
CA VAL A 214 -2.88 10.72 3.30
C VAL A 214 -1.84 11.57 4.02
N PRO A 215 -2.03 11.87 5.32
CA PRO A 215 -1.04 12.62 6.11
C PRO A 215 0.32 11.90 6.19
N ARG A 216 1.40 12.68 6.18
CA ARG A 216 2.79 12.22 6.30
C ARG A 216 3.54 12.80 7.50
N GLY A 217 2.82 13.55 8.36
CA GLY A 217 3.45 14.36 9.42
C GLY A 217 4.02 15.67 8.89
N ASP A 218 4.36 16.57 9.81
CA ASP A 218 5.03 17.86 9.56
C ASP A 218 4.37 18.71 8.44
N GLY A 219 3.03 18.71 8.39
CA GLY A 219 2.27 19.45 7.38
C GLY A 219 2.40 18.88 5.97
N ARG A 220 2.92 17.68 5.81
CA ARG A 220 3.02 17.01 4.51
C ARG A 220 1.85 16.06 4.29
N PHE A 221 1.40 16.01 3.03
CA PHE A 221 0.30 15.17 2.59
C PHE A 221 0.62 14.52 1.26
N MET A 222 0.37 13.24 1.14
CA MET A 222 0.36 12.57 -0.15
C MET A 222 -1.03 12.69 -0.76
N ILE A 223 -1.12 13.18 -2.00
CA ILE A 223 -2.33 13.12 -2.83
C ILE A 223 -2.12 12.18 -4.01
N GLY A 224 -3.05 11.25 -4.20
CA GLY A 224 -2.97 10.24 -5.26
C GLY A 224 -4.17 9.30 -5.24
N GLY A 225 -4.26 8.39 -6.11
CA GLY A 225 -3.31 8.18 -7.20
C GLY A 225 -4.03 7.82 -8.47
N THR A 226 -3.39 8.17 -9.58
CA THR A 226 -3.94 7.81 -10.89
C THR A 226 -3.90 6.30 -11.14
N MET A 227 -4.75 5.84 -12.03
CA MET A 227 -4.78 4.47 -12.56
C MET A 227 -4.83 4.57 -14.10
N ILE A 228 -3.70 4.37 -14.74
CA ILE A 228 -3.56 4.55 -16.18
C ILE A 228 -2.95 3.29 -16.77
N GLU A 229 -3.64 2.64 -17.70
CA GLU A 229 -3.10 1.53 -18.47
C GLU A 229 -2.00 2.06 -19.40
N SER A 230 -0.76 1.92 -18.97
CA SER A 230 0.39 2.47 -19.69
C SER A 230 1.70 1.83 -19.24
N THR A 231 2.60 1.63 -20.19
CA THR A 231 3.98 1.17 -19.98
C THR A 231 4.96 2.34 -19.75
N SER A 232 4.47 3.59 -19.81
CA SER A 232 5.32 4.77 -19.72
C SER A 232 5.87 4.98 -18.30
N ALA A 233 7.18 4.97 -18.16
CA ALA A 233 7.89 5.29 -16.92
C ALA A 233 8.30 6.78 -16.79
N ARG A 234 7.77 7.65 -17.67
CA ARG A 234 8.07 9.10 -17.63
C ARG A 234 7.57 9.74 -16.35
N ALA A 235 8.02 10.96 -16.06
CA ALA A 235 7.49 11.79 -14.98
C ALA A 235 5.98 12.02 -15.09
N ILE A 236 5.35 12.49 -14.01
CA ILE A 236 3.91 12.79 -13.97
C ILE A 236 3.51 13.74 -15.11
N THR A 237 2.33 13.52 -15.68
CA THR A 237 1.81 14.39 -16.73
C THR A 237 1.17 15.65 -16.14
N LEU A 238 1.17 16.76 -16.92
CA LEU A 238 0.46 17.99 -16.54
C LEU A 238 -1.01 17.71 -16.20
N ARG A 239 -1.70 16.91 -17.01
CA ARG A 239 -3.11 16.55 -16.78
C ARG A 239 -3.29 15.87 -15.43
N SER A 240 -2.51 14.84 -15.14
CA SER A 240 -2.63 14.10 -13.87
C SER A 240 -2.31 14.99 -12.68
N LEU A 241 -1.25 15.77 -12.77
CA LEU A 241 -0.89 16.70 -11.69
C LEU A 241 -2.01 17.71 -11.42
N SER A 242 -2.56 18.33 -12.47
CA SER A 242 -3.67 19.28 -12.34
C SER A 242 -4.91 18.63 -11.69
N GLU A 243 -5.25 17.40 -12.05
CA GLU A 243 -6.37 16.68 -11.45
C GLU A 243 -6.14 16.39 -9.95
N LEU A 244 -4.92 15.95 -9.58
CA LEU A 244 -4.56 15.72 -8.18
C LEU A 244 -4.60 17.00 -7.34
N LEU A 245 -4.05 18.10 -7.84
CA LEU A 245 -4.05 19.39 -7.14
C LEU A 245 -5.47 19.96 -6.99
N ASN A 246 -6.30 19.87 -8.00
CA ASN A 246 -7.71 20.26 -7.94
C ASN A 246 -8.49 19.42 -6.90
N ALA A 247 -8.17 18.14 -6.78
CA ALA A 247 -8.78 17.29 -5.76
C ALA A 247 -8.37 17.68 -4.34
N ALA A 248 -7.10 18.04 -4.12
CA ALA A 248 -6.63 18.55 -2.84
C ALA A 248 -7.36 19.85 -2.48
N PHE A 249 -7.46 20.80 -3.41
CA PHE A 249 -8.21 22.04 -3.23
C PHE A 249 -9.70 21.78 -2.93
N THR A 250 -10.30 20.79 -3.57
CA THR A 250 -11.69 20.38 -3.30
C THR A 250 -11.86 19.88 -1.87
N LEU A 251 -10.88 19.13 -1.34
CA LEU A 251 -10.88 18.66 0.05
C LEU A 251 -10.78 19.83 1.04
N HIS A 252 -9.83 20.73 0.83
CA HIS A 252 -9.64 21.88 1.71
C HIS A 252 -9.05 23.09 0.96
N PRO A 253 -9.63 24.31 1.07
CA PRO A 253 -9.17 25.48 0.32
C PRO A 253 -7.77 25.93 0.71
N GLY A 254 -7.31 25.65 1.94
CA GLY A 254 -5.94 25.92 2.36
C GLY A 254 -4.87 25.25 1.49
N PHE A 255 -5.21 24.18 0.77
CA PHE A 255 -4.29 23.58 -0.19
C PHE A 255 -4.03 24.45 -1.43
N ALA A 256 -4.75 25.55 -1.64
CA ALA A 256 -4.42 26.50 -2.69
C ALA A 256 -3.00 27.07 -2.55
N GLU A 257 -2.56 27.25 -1.29
CA GLU A 257 -1.24 27.81 -0.96
C GLU A 257 -0.20 26.71 -0.65
N ALA A 258 -0.57 25.44 -0.81
CA ALA A 258 0.35 24.33 -0.57
C ALA A 258 1.50 24.31 -1.59
N SER A 259 2.71 24.09 -1.11
CA SER A 259 3.85 23.79 -1.98
C SER A 259 3.78 22.34 -2.46
N VAL A 260 4.00 22.12 -3.77
CA VAL A 260 4.24 20.79 -4.32
C VAL A 260 5.71 20.45 -4.12
N VAL A 261 6.03 19.65 -3.11
CA VAL A 261 7.42 19.35 -2.73
C VAL A 261 8.00 18.13 -3.44
N GLU A 262 7.13 17.25 -3.94
CA GLU A 262 7.54 16.09 -4.71
C GLU A 262 6.40 15.62 -5.63
N THR A 263 6.78 15.05 -6.76
CA THR A 263 5.87 14.29 -7.61
C THR A 263 6.45 12.92 -7.91
N GLY A 264 5.61 11.91 -8.07
CA GLY A 264 6.04 10.55 -8.34
C GLY A 264 5.17 9.88 -9.39
N ALA A 265 5.81 9.00 -10.15
CA ALA A 265 5.16 8.12 -11.10
C ALA A 265 5.83 6.74 -11.08
N GLY A 266 5.04 5.67 -11.14
CA GLY A 266 5.56 4.32 -11.13
C GLY A 266 4.62 3.32 -11.80
N LEU A 267 5.17 2.19 -12.20
CA LEU A 267 4.44 1.10 -12.85
C LEU A 267 4.11 0.02 -11.81
N ARG A 268 2.84 -0.11 -11.49
CA ARG A 268 2.35 -1.18 -10.59
C ARG A 268 2.21 -2.47 -11.38
N PRO A 269 2.75 -3.59 -10.90
CA PRO A 269 2.51 -4.89 -11.51
C PRO A 269 1.08 -5.35 -11.20
N ALA A 270 0.32 -5.70 -12.23
CA ALA A 270 -1.05 -6.18 -12.11
C ALA A 270 -1.32 -7.36 -13.04
N PHE A 271 -2.07 -8.33 -12.56
CA PHE A 271 -2.72 -9.35 -13.40
C PHE A 271 -4.08 -8.85 -13.88
N PRO A 272 -4.73 -9.51 -14.87
CA PRO A 272 -6.00 -9.06 -15.42
C PRO A 272 -7.12 -8.87 -14.39
N ASP A 273 -7.16 -9.70 -13.36
CA ASP A 273 -8.12 -9.65 -12.24
C ASP A 273 -7.68 -8.72 -11.09
N ASN A 274 -6.51 -8.07 -11.19
CA ASN A 274 -5.91 -7.22 -10.16
C ASN A 274 -5.64 -7.93 -8.81
N LEU A 275 -5.61 -9.27 -8.78
CA LEU A 275 -5.26 -10.06 -7.61
C LEU A 275 -3.79 -10.51 -7.63
N PRO A 276 -3.12 -10.56 -6.48
CA PRO A 276 -1.77 -11.09 -6.39
C PRO A 276 -1.77 -12.61 -6.61
N ARG A 277 -0.65 -13.11 -7.14
CA ARG A 277 -0.49 -14.56 -7.38
C ARG A 277 0.85 -15.07 -6.92
N LEU A 278 0.83 -16.32 -6.47
CA LEU A 278 2.00 -17.18 -6.36
C LEU A 278 2.03 -18.08 -7.60
N HIS A 279 3.07 -17.92 -8.40
CA HIS A 279 3.28 -18.72 -9.62
C HIS A 279 4.59 -19.49 -9.50
N GLN A 280 4.57 -20.79 -9.81
CA GLN A 280 5.76 -21.63 -9.82
C GLN A 280 6.17 -21.85 -11.27
N ASP A 281 7.41 -21.49 -11.60
CA ASP A 281 8.02 -21.82 -12.89
C ASP A 281 9.40 -22.42 -12.64
N GLY A 282 9.59 -23.67 -13.09
CA GLY A 282 10.77 -24.43 -12.77
C GLY A 282 11.04 -24.52 -11.26
N GLY A 283 12.23 -24.12 -10.84
CA GLY A 283 12.64 -24.07 -9.43
C GLY A 283 12.28 -22.77 -8.71
N THR A 284 11.78 -21.75 -9.41
CA THR A 284 11.52 -20.41 -8.86
C THR A 284 10.05 -20.21 -8.54
N LEU A 285 9.75 -19.76 -7.32
CA LEU A 285 8.44 -19.26 -6.94
C LEU A 285 8.40 -17.73 -7.20
N PHE A 286 7.34 -17.27 -7.85
CA PHE A 286 7.09 -15.84 -8.09
C PHE A 286 5.97 -15.35 -7.18
N LEU A 287 6.18 -14.22 -6.48
CA LEU A 287 5.14 -13.44 -5.86
C LEU A 287 5.00 -12.11 -6.60
N ASN A 288 3.87 -11.91 -7.27
CA ASN A 288 3.64 -10.70 -8.05
C ASN A 288 2.17 -10.27 -8.08
N GLY A 289 1.89 -9.12 -8.71
CA GLY A 289 0.53 -8.64 -8.93
C GLY A 289 -0.10 -7.94 -7.73
N LEU A 290 0.68 -7.43 -6.76
CA LEU A 290 0.14 -6.69 -5.62
C LEU A 290 -0.59 -5.40 -6.01
N TYR A 291 -0.44 -4.93 -7.25
CA TYR A 291 -1.14 -3.81 -7.84
C TYR A 291 -1.11 -2.56 -6.95
N ARG A 292 -2.29 -2.00 -6.61
CA ARG A 292 -2.43 -0.83 -5.72
C ARG A 292 -2.58 -1.19 -4.24
N HIS A 293 -2.69 -2.48 -3.94
CA HIS A 293 -2.96 -2.98 -2.59
C HIS A 293 -1.72 -3.51 -1.86
N GLY A 294 -0.51 -3.14 -2.31
CA GLY A 294 0.75 -3.73 -1.82
C GLY A 294 0.87 -3.76 -0.29
N PHE A 295 0.73 -2.63 0.40
CA PHE A 295 0.85 -2.58 1.86
C PHE A 295 -0.28 -3.35 2.58
N LEU A 296 -1.45 -3.44 1.98
CA LEU A 296 -2.57 -4.19 2.51
C LEU A 296 -2.38 -5.70 2.36
N LEU A 297 -1.83 -6.17 1.23
CA LEU A 297 -1.79 -7.59 0.88
C LEU A 297 -0.44 -8.27 1.11
N ALA A 298 0.67 -7.52 1.11
CA ALA A 298 2.00 -8.09 1.28
C ALA A 298 2.15 -8.96 2.53
N PRO A 299 1.60 -8.63 3.72
CA PRO A 299 1.66 -9.49 4.88
C PRO A 299 1.07 -10.89 4.65
N ALA A 300 -0.15 -10.97 4.15
CA ALA A 300 -0.82 -12.25 3.92
C ALA A 300 -0.14 -13.08 2.83
N MET A 301 0.30 -12.43 1.76
CA MET A 301 1.02 -13.10 0.68
C MET A 301 2.39 -13.61 1.13
N ALA A 302 3.09 -12.86 1.98
CA ALA A 302 4.35 -13.29 2.58
C ALA A 302 4.18 -14.53 3.47
N GLN A 303 3.10 -14.59 4.25
CA GLN A 303 2.75 -15.79 5.03
C GLN A 303 2.47 -16.98 4.13
N GLN A 304 1.77 -16.79 3.00
CA GLN A 304 1.55 -17.87 2.04
C GLN A 304 2.86 -18.36 1.41
N VAL A 305 3.79 -17.46 1.07
CA VAL A 305 5.12 -17.83 0.60
C VAL A 305 5.87 -18.63 1.66
N ALA A 306 5.85 -18.16 2.90
CA ALA A 306 6.54 -18.84 4.00
C ALA A 306 5.93 -20.22 4.26
N ASN A 307 4.61 -20.38 4.19
CA ASN A 307 3.96 -21.70 4.28
C ASN A 307 4.41 -22.66 3.18
N ARG A 308 4.71 -22.14 1.99
CA ARG A 308 5.12 -22.96 0.84
C ARG A 308 6.59 -23.32 0.86
N LEU A 309 7.48 -22.37 1.22
CA LEU A 309 8.93 -22.57 1.20
C LEU A 309 9.50 -23.07 2.54
N ARG A 310 8.83 -22.79 3.64
CA ARG A 310 9.19 -23.21 5.00
C ARG A 310 7.91 -23.52 5.79
N PRO A 311 7.26 -24.69 5.58
CA PRO A 311 6.11 -25.09 6.38
C PRO A 311 6.49 -25.15 7.87
N GLU A 312 5.58 -24.72 8.75
CA GLU A 312 5.72 -24.92 10.18
C GLU A 312 5.73 -26.40 10.48
N THR A 313 6.78 -26.91 11.16
CA THR A 313 6.82 -28.30 11.60
C THR A 313 5.81 -28.46 12.75
N GLN A 314 5.03 -29.55 12.74
CA GLN A 314 3.97 -29.80 13.75
C GLN A 314 4.52 -29.86 15.19
N ASP A 315 5.82 -30.02 15.41
CA ASP A 315 6.46 -30.05 16.72
C ASP A 315 6.55 -28.71 17.44
N GLU A 316 6.53 -27.57 16.73
CA GLU A 316 6.57 -26.23 17.36
C GLU A 316 5.22 -25.85 17.98
N ASN A 317 4.11 -26.31 17.39
CA ASN A 317 2.76 -26.11 17.93
C ASN A 317 2.49 -26.87 19.26
N HIS A 318 3.29 -27.88 19.60
CA HIS A 318 3.16 -28.62 20.87
C HIS A 318 3.84 -27.90 22.03
N ARG A 319 4.90 -27.14 21.77
CA ARG A 319 5.64 -26.41 22.81
C ARG A 319 4.90 -25.16 23.29
N GLU A 320 4.22 -24.43 22.40
CA GLU A 320 3.43 -23.23 22.78
C GLU A 320 2.17 -23.59 23.59
N ARG A 321 1.57 -24.77 23.36
CA ARG A 321 0.42 -25.25 24.15
C ARG A 321 0.76 -25.82 25.51
N GLN A 322 2.05 -26.09 25.79
CA GLN A 322 2.51 -26.56 27.11
C GLN A 322 3.05 -25.43 28.00
N THR A 323 3.18 -24.21 27.48
CA THR A 323 3.66 -23.02 28.22
C THR A 323 2.57 -21.97 28.43
N ALA A 324 1.33 -22.21 28.03
CA ALA A 324 0.13 -21.41 28.30
C ALA A 324 -0.77 -22.14 29.28
#